data_f63b25e717cb37796d4d855d4f3af2af
#
_entry.id   f63b25e717cb37796d4d855d4f3af2af
#
_cell.length_a   1.000
_cell.length_b   1.000
_cell.length_c   1.000
_cell.angle_alpha   90.00
_cell.angle_beta   90.00
_cell.angle_gamma   90.00
#
_symmetry.space_group_name_H-M   'P 1'
#
loop_
_entity.id
_entity.type
_entity.pdbx_description
1 polymer ?
#
loop_
_entity_poly.entity_id
_entity_poly.type
_entity_poly.pdbx_seq_one_letter_code
_entity_poly.pdbx_strand_id
1 'polypeptide(L)'
;MKYNSKIRQTRRGYIRNIRRKNNSLFLNFLTADINYLLYRIFRVSYLFLRRTIRRSVAPHFYKRRTMDKVFFTLMLILILLGSVMVYSSSGLYVDTRPNIVKSSTFFIFKHLLFVLLGVIILVCVINMPYRLWSTLSMPLLVINIGLLILVLFLPAKRNVHRWINIGGFNFQPSEMAKLTVLVFISTYCDIYNRYIKKSFKGLLPAVLVVLFIAGLIYKEPDFGSSVLVVAIMMILFFLAGVKVRHLLILLILFAIVGIFGIKAQKYRNERLKMYFEEGAYTQTSITKRALISGGIFGRGLGCSEMKRHPIPDLQTDFIFSVIGEELGVFGTTFVVLLFLLYFYRGIWIGWHAPDFFSRLMSCGAASLLTLQAFIHIGVNVGILPAKGIPLPFISYGGSSLLINILLSSIALNISKFMEVKVEIR
;
A
#
# COMPACT_ATOMS: atom_id res chain seq x y z
N MET A 1 27.87 24.65 65.71
CA MET A 1 26.88 23.99 64.78
C MET A 1 26.28 24.93 63.74
N LYS A 2 26.23 26.25 63.86
CA LYS A 2 25.62 27.17 62.85
C LYS A 2 26.46 27.43 61.60
N TYR A 3 27.76 27.14 61.57
CA TYR A 3 28.62 27.41 60.42
C TYR A 3 28.51 26.36 59.31
N ASN A 4 28.25 25.11 59.65
CA ASN A 4 28.09 24.01 58.69
C ASN A 4 26.74 24.03 57.95
N SER A 5 25.72 24.69 58.46
CA SER A 5 24.41 24.81 57.80
C SER A 5 24.40 25.83 56.65
N LYS A 6 25.15 26.92 56.80
CA LYS A 6 25.30 27.97 55.77
C LYS A 6 26.04 27.46 54.54
N ILE A 7 27.12 26.68 54.74
CA ILE A 7 27.91 26.10 53.65
C ILE A 7 27.09 25.08 52.86
N ARG A 8 26.25 24.27 53.51
CA ARG A 8 25.35 23.33 52.82
C ARG A 8 24.24 24.01 52.03
N GLN A 9 23.71 25.16 52.50
CA GLN A 9 22.69 25.91 51.74
C GLN A 9 23.29 26.58 50.51
N THR A 10 24.49 27.19 50.61
CA THR A 10 25.19 27.83 49.47
C THR A 10 25.56 26.79 48.41
N ARG A 11 26.02 25.61 48.81
CA ARG A 11 26.39 24.52 47.91
C ARG A 11 25.18 23.95 47.20
N ARG A 12 24.00 23.84 47.88
CA ARG A 12 22.74 23.41 47.24
C ARG A 12 22.21 24.48 46.27
N GLY A 13 22.33 25.75 46.58
CA GLY A 13 21.96 26.86 45.69
C GLY A 13 22.81 26.88 44.42
N TYR A 14 24.12 26.68 44.55
CA TYR A 14 25.06 26.64 43.43
C TYR A 14 24.81 25.45 42.50
N ILE A 15 24.57 24.26 43.04
CA ILE A 15 24.25 23.05 42.26
C ILE A 15 22.88 23.19 41.56
N ARG A 16 21.92 23.85 42.19
CA ARG A 16 20.58 24.11 41.57
C ARG A 16 20.70 25.12 40.42
N ASN A 17 21.56 26.14 40.52
CA ASN A 17 21.80 27.09 39.45
C ASN A 17 22.56 26.50 38.27
N ILE A 18 23.55 25.65 38.53
CA ILE A 18 24.24 24.90 37.44
C ILE A 18 23.29 23.97 36.71
N ARG A 19 22.43 23.23 37.43
CA ARG A 19 21.42 22.36 36.81
C ARG A 19 20.39 23.14 35.98
N ARG A 20 19.92 24.31 36.44
CA ARG A 20 19.04 25.20 35.66
C ARG A 20 19.73 25.75 34.42
N LYS A 21 20.97 26.17 34.51
CA LYS A 21 21.75 26.72 33.39
C LYS A 21 22.07 25.65 32.34
N ASN A 22 22.38 24.42 32.76
CA ASN A 22 22.59 23.29 31.83
C ASN A 22 21.30 22.84 31.17
N ASN A 23 20.17 22.82 31.89
CA ASN A 23 18.86 22.48 31.29
C ASN A 23 18.39 23.55 30.29
N SER A 24 18.63 24.83 30.54
CA SER A 24 18.32 25.89 29.58
C SER A 24 19.21 25.88 28.35
N LEU A 25 20.50 25.58 28.51
CA LEU A 25 21.42 25.38 27.38
C LEU A 25 21.07 24.15 26.55
N PHE A 26 20.70 23.05 27.20
CA PHE A 26 20.26 21.82 26.50
C PHE A 26 18.93 22.00 25.75
N LEU A 27 17.98 22.72 26.37
CA LEU A 27 16.70 23.06 25.71
C LEU A 27 16.93 24.05 24.54
N ASN A 28 17.79 25.03 24.68
CA ASN A 28 18.13 25.98 23.60
C ASN A 28 18.89 25.29 22.46
N PHE A 29 19.73 24.31 22.77
CA PHE A 29 20.42 23.50 21.75
C PHE A 29 19.42 22.60 20.99
N LEU A 30 18.52 21.92 21.71
CA LEU A 30 17.46 21.09 21.11
C LEU A 30 16.50 21.92 20.26
N THR A 31 16.10 23.12 20.72
CA THR A 31 15.18 23.99 19.94
C THR A 31 15.87 24.60 18.71
N ALA A 32 17.16 24.94 18.80
CA ALA A 32 17.94 25.41 17.66
C ALA A 32 18.10 24.32 16.59
N ASP A 33 18.39 23.08 17.00
CA ASP A 33 18.49 21.94 16.09
C ASP A 33 17.14 21.56 15.46
N ILE A 34 16.04 21.60 16.23
CA ILE A 34 14.70 21.36 15.72
C ILE A 34 14.30 22.46 14.72
N ASN A 35 14.53 23.73 15.03
CA ASN A 35 14.23 24.84 14.13
C ASN A 35 15.09 24.78 12.85
N TYR A 36 16.36 24.41 12.96
CA TYR A 36 17.23 24.17 11.80
C TYR A 36 16.75 22.99 10.97
N LEU A 37 16.33 21.90 11.60
CA LEU A 37 15.77 20.73 10.93
C LEU A 37 14.44 21.08 10.22
N LEU A 38 13.54 21.79 10.90
CA LEU A 38 12.28 22.28 10.33
C LEU A 38 12.54 23.23 9.15
N TYR A 39 13.46 24.17 9.27
CA TYR A 39 13.87 25.06 8.18
C TYR A 39 14.42 24.27 6.99
N ARG A 40 15.27 23.27 7.22
CA ARG A 40 15.76 22.38 6.14
C ARG A 40 14.65 21.59 5.49
N ILE A 41 13.75 21.03 6.27
CA ILE A 41 12.58 20.29 5.75
C ILE A 41 11.71 21.23 4.90
N PHE A 42 11.41 22.44 5.41
CA PHE A 42 10.59 23.42 4.70
C PHE A 42 11.26 23.90 3.42
N ARG A 43 12.56 24.19 3.46
CA ARG A 43 13.36 24.58 2.29
C ARG A 43 13.45 23.47 1.25
N VAL A 44 13.65 22.21 1.67
CA VAL A 44 13.68 21.06 0.77
C VAL A 44 12.28 20.86 0.15
N SER A 45 11.22 20.93 0.93
CA SER A 45 9.83 20.82 0.44
C SER A 45 9.48 21.95 -0.53
N TYR A 46 9.87 23.18 -0.24
CA TYR A 46 9.68 24.34 -1.13
C TYR A 46 10.45 24.19 -2.45
N LEU A 47 11.72 23.79 -2.39
CA LEU A 47 12.53 23.56 -3.59
C LEU A 47 12.02 22.37 -4.40
N PHE A 48 11.53 21.34 -3.73
CA PHE A 48 10.87 20.20 -4.37
C PHE A 48 9.62 20.66 -5.11
N LEU A 49 8.70 21.37 -4.45
CA LEU A 49 7.47 21.89 -5.04
C LEU A 49 7.76 22.82 -6.23
N ARG A 50 8.69 23.77 -6.08
CA ARG A 50 9.09 24.68 -7.14
C ARG A 50 9.67 23.95 -8.37
N ARG A 51 10.51 22.93 -8.15
CA ARG A 51 11.07 22.09 -9.23
C ARG A 51 10.00 21.26 -9.91
N THR A 52 9.07 20.72 -9.16
CA THR A 52 7.96 19.91 -9.65
C THR A 52 7.05 20.75 -10.54
N ILE A 53 6.61 21.93 -10.06
CA ILE A 53 5.78 22.86 -10.84
C ILE A 53 6.50 23.26 -12.13
N ARG A 54 7.77 23.65 -12.06
CA ARG A 54 8.53 24.06 -13.25
C ARG A 54 8.65 22.96 -14.31
N ARG A 55 8.74 21.68 -13.91
CA ARG A 55 8.78 20.55 -14.83
C ARG A 55 7.41 20.17 -15.38
N SER A 56 6.34 20.36 -14.60
CA SER A 56 4.96 20.05 -14.99
C SER A 56 4.44 21.01 -16.08
N VAL A 57 4.91 22.25 -16.06
CA VAL A 57 4.48 23.33 -16.98
C VAL A 57 5.23 23.28 -18.32
N ALA A 58 6.33 22.52 -18.42
CA ALA A 58 7.05 22.42 -19.69
C ALA A 58 6.17 21.78 -20.78
N PRO A 59 5.90 22.45 -21.90
CA PRO A 59 5.06 21.92 -22.97
C PRO A 59 5.81 20.77 -23.66
N HIS A 60 5.32 19.56 -23.50
CA HIS A 60 5.78 18.41 -24.25
C HIS A 60 4.70 18.02 -25.23
N PHE A 61 4.96 18.25 -26.52
CA PHE A 61 4.09 17.87 -27.63
C PHE A 61 4.24 16.37 -27.92
N TYR A 62 3.70 15.51 -27.03
CA TYR A 62 3.56 14.11 -27.34
C TYR A 62 2.26 13.88 -28.10
N LYS A 63 2.33 13.21 -29.25
CA LYS A 63 1.15 12.81 -30.02
C LYS A 63 0.35 11.81 -29.19
N ARG A 64 -0.89 12.16 -28.80
CA ARG A 64 -1.79 11.26 -28.09
C ARG A 64 -2.17 10.07 -28.97
N ARG A 65 -2.12 8.88 -28.41
CA ARG A 65 -2.56 7.61 -29.00
C ARG A 65 -3.81 7.10 -28.33
N THR A 66 -4.35 6.00 -28.85
CA THR A 66 -5.35 5.20 -28.12
C THR A 66 -4.69 4.57 -26.91
N MET A 67 -5.43 4.42 -25.82
CA MET A 67 -4.96 3.70 -24.62
C MET A 67 -4.60 2.25 -24.96
N ASP A 68 -3.74 1.64 -24.14
CA ASP A 68 -3.36 0.25 -24.30
C ASP A 68 -4.55 -0.69 -24.06
N LYS A 69 -5.07 -1.27 -25.16
CA LYS A 69 -6.26 -2.13 -25.13
C LYS A 69 -6.02 -3.42 -24.35
N VAL A 70 -4.81 -4.00 -24.44
CA VAL A 70 -4.47 -5.26 -23.76
C VAL A 70 -4.49 -5.05 -22.25
N PHE A 71 -3.83 -4.02 -21.74
CA PHE A 71 -3.80 -3.72 -20.31
C PHE A 71 -5.21 -3.40 -19.77
N PHE A 72 -6.00 -2.65 -20.54
CA PHE A 72 -7.40 -2.36 -20.21
C PHE A 72 -8.25 -3.64 -20.14
N THR A 73 -8.12 -4.54 -21.14
CA THR A 73 -8.87 -5.80 -21.18
C THR A 73 -8.49 -6.70 -20.00
N LEU A 74 -7.19 -6.80 -19.65
CA LEU A 74 -6.75 -7.57 -18.48
C LEU A 74 -7.37 -7.03 -17.18
N MET A 75 -7.35 -5.71 -16.99
CA MET A 75 -8.00 -5.07 -15.84
C MET A 75 -9.49 -5.37 -15.80
N LEU A 76 -10.19 -5.29 -16.94
CA LEU A 76 -11.62 -5.55 -17.05
C LEU A 76 -11.94 -7.00 -16.70
N ILE A 77 -11.19 -7.98 -17.24
CA ILE A 77 -11.36 -9.40 -16.93
C ILE A 77 -11.20 -9.66 -15.44
N LEU A 78 -10.19 -9.06 -14.78
CA LEU A 78 -9.98 -9.20 -13.33
C LEU A 78 -11.17 -8.64 -12.52
N ILE A 79 -11.72 -7.47 -12.92
CA ILE A 79 -12.90 -6.87 -12.26
C ILE A 79 -14.15 -7.74 -12.46
N LEU A 80 -14.37 -8.25 -13.66
CA LEU A 80 -15.53 -9.11 -13.96
C LEU A 80 -15.43 -10.43 -13.18
N LEU A 81 -14.28 -11.07 -13.18
CA LEU A 81 -14.03 -12.27 -12.38
C LEU A 81 -14.28 -11.99 -10.88
N GLY A 82 -13.78 -10.85 -10.39
CA GLY A 82 -14.00 -10.40 -9.02
C GLY A 82 -15.49 -10.25 -8.69
N SER A 83 -16.26 -9.64 -9.59
CA SER A 83 -17.71 -9.46 -9.40
C SER A 83 -18.45 -10.80 -9.30
N VAL A 84 -18.09 -11.76 -10.15
CA VAL A 84 -18.65 -13.12 -10.10
C VAL A 84 -18.27 -13.82 -8.79
N MET A 85 -17.01 -13.75 -8.39
CA MET A 85 -16.52 -14.42 -7.18
C MET A 85 -17.01 -13.77 -5.89
N VAL A 86 -17.20 -12.45 -5.86
CA VAL A 86 -17.83 -11.75 -4.72
C VAL A 86 -19.29 -12.19 -4.58
N TYR A 87 -20.03 -12.30 -5.66
CA TYR A 87 -21.39 -12.83 -5.63
C TYR A 87 -21.41 -14.28 -5.13
N SER A 88 -20.56 -15.13 -5.69
CA SER A 88 -20.46 -16.52 -5.29
C SER A 88 -20.08 -16.67 -3.81
N SER A 89 -19.05 -15.96 -3.33
CA SER A 89 -18.54 -16.09 -1.97
C SER A 89 -19.48 -15.52 -0.89
N SER A 90 -20.41 -14.64 -1.24
CA SER A 90 -21.34 -13.99 -0.30
C SER A 90 -22.65 -14.75 -0.09
N GLY A 91 -22.87 -15.88 -0.75
CA GLY A 91 -24.15 -16.60 -0.82
C GLY A 91 -24.73 -17.11 0.51
N LEU A 92 -23.92 -17.30 1.55
CA LEU A 92 -24.33 -17.81 2.86
C LEU A 92 -23.66 -17.04 4.02
N TYR A 93 -23.56 -15.71 3.93
CA TYR A 93 -23.05 -14.92 5.04
C TYR A 93 -24.09 -14.90 6.17
N VAL A 94 -24.04 -15.92 7.00
CA VAL A 94 -24.73 -15.91 8.31
C VAL A 94 -23.86 -15.06 9.21
N ASP A 95 -24.24 -13.79 9.41
CA ASP A 95 -23.64 -12.99 10.49
C ASP A 95 -23.96 -13.72 11.81
N THR A 96 -22.98 -14.02 12.61
CA THR A 96 -23.11 -14.66 13.92
C THR A 96 -23.94 -13.83 14.92
N ARG A 97 -24.48 -12.69 14.50
CA ARG A 97 -25.45 -11.88 15.22
C ARG A 97 -26.85 -12.23 14.73
N PRO A 98 -27.75 -12.74 15.58
CA PRO A 98 -29.03 -13.35 15.17
C PRO A 98 -30.02 -12.43 14.45
N ASN A 99 -29.72 -11.14 14.21
CA ASN A 99 -30.68 -10.18 13.65
C ASN A 99 -30.26 -9.47 12.34
N ILE A 100 -29.14 -9.82 11.69
CA ILE A 100 -28.72 -9.18 10.42
C ILE A 100 -28.24 -10.21 9.43
N VAL A 101 -29.17 -10.86 8.75
CA VAL A 101 -28.87 -11.67 7.55
C VAL A 101 -28.63 -10.70 6.38
N LYS A 102 -27.38 -10.42 6.05
CA LYS A 102 -27.06 -9.68 4.83
C LYS A 102 -27.08 -10.64 3.66
N SER A 103 -28.05 -10.48 2.76
CA SER A 103 -28.15 -11.29 1.54
C SER A 103 -26.92 -11.10 0.62
N SER A 104 -26.62 -12.09 -0.19
CA SER A 104 -25.57 -12.00 -1.25
C SER A 104 -25.79 -10.81 -2.18
N THR A 105 -27.05 -10.45 -2.42
CA THR A 105 -27.45 -9.27 -3.22
C THR A 105 -26.94 -7.95 -2.63
N PHE A 106 -26.84 -7.82 -1.30
CA PHE A 106 -26.30 -6.62 -0.67
C PHE A 106 -24.80 -6.41 -0.98
N PHE A 107 -24.00 -7.48 -0.93
CA PHE A 107 -22.55 -7.38 -1.19
C PHE A 107 -22.28 -7.10 -2.67
N ILE A 108 -22.97 -7.80 -3.59
CA ILE A 108 -22.80 -7.56 -5.03
C ILE A 108 -23.27 -6.17 -5.45
N PHE A 109 -24.39 -5.68 -4.90
CA PHE A 109 -24.87 -4.33 -5.20
C PHE A 109 -23.86 -3.26 -4.77
N LYS A 110 -23.31 -3.36 -3.55
CA LYS A 110 -22.24 -2.47 -3.11
C LYS A 110 -20.97 -2.59 -3.97
N HIS A 111 -20.58 -3.81 -4.33
CA HIS A 111 -19.43 -4.04 -5.19
C HIS A 111 -19.61 -3.37 -6.56
N LEU A 112 -20.77 -3.55 -7.21
CA LEU A 112 -21.08 -2.91 -8.48
C LEU A 112 -21.13 -1.39 -8.39
N LEU A 113 -21.61 -0.83 -7.28
CA LEU A 113 -21.52 0.61 -7.04
C LEU A 113 -20.07 1.09 -7.02
N PHE A 114 -19.15 0.36 -6.38
CA PHE A 114 -17.73 0.70 -6.38
C PHE A 114 -17.09 0.50 -7.76
N VAL A 115 -17.50 -0.50 -8.52
CA VAL A 115 -17.07 -0.65 -9.93
C VAL A 115 -17.52 0.55 -10.75
N LEU A 116 -18.78 0.99 -10.61
CA LEU A 116 -19.28 2.18 -11.30
C LEU A 116 -18.50 3.45 -10.94
N LEU A 117 -18.25 3.67 -9.64
CA LEU A 117 -17.39 4.78 -9.20
C LEU A 117 -15.97 4.65 -9.74
N GLY A 118 -15.44 3.43 -9.80
CA GLY A 118 -14.14 3.14 -10.41
C GLY A 118 -14.10 3.48 -11.89
N VAL A 119 -15.16 3.21 -12.65
CA VAL A 119 -15.27 3.60 -14.07
C VAL A 119 -15.26 5.13 -14.21
N ILE A 120 -15.95 5.86 -13.33
CA ILE A 120 -15.92 7.32 -13.33
C ILE A 120 -14.48 7.81 -13.08
N ILE A 121 -13.80 7.26 -12.07
CA ILE A 121 -12.38 7.58 -11.77
C ILE A 121 -11.50 7.27 -13.00
N LEU A 122 -11.69 6.11 -13.63
CA LEU A 122 -10.94 5.73 -14.83
C LEU A 122 -11.08 6.76 -15.95
N VAL A 123 -12.32 7.16 -16.27
CA VAL A 123 -12.61 8.16 -17.31
C VAL A 123 -11.97 9.52 -16.96
N CYS A 124 -12.09 9.96 -15.71
CA CYS A 124 -11.46 11.20 -15.25
C CYS A 124 -9.94 11.15 -15.40
N VAL A 125 -9.30 10.10 -14.88
CA VAL A 125 -7.83 9.96 -14.86
C VAL A 125 -7.25 9.80 -16.25
N ILE A 126 -7.89 9.05 -17.15
CA ILE A 126 -7.42 8.88 -18.53
C ILE A 126 -7.43 10.21 -19.30
N ASN A 127 -8.28 11.14 -18.94
CA ASN A 127 -8.37 12.44 -19.61
C ASN A 127 -7.50 13.54 -18.98
N MET A 128 -6.94 13.29 -17.80
CA MET A 128 -6.04 14.24 -17.12
C MET A 128 -4.60 14.15 -17.68
N PRO A 129 -3.82 15.25 -17.65
CA PRO A 129 -2.39 15.17 -17.97
C PRO A 129 -1.66 14.36 -16.89
N TYR A 130 -0.97 13.29 -17.28
CA TYR A 130 -0.28 12.38 -16.33
C TYR A 130 0.72 13.10 -15.42
N ARG A 131 1.31 14.21 -15.88
CA ARG A 131 2.25 15.02 -15.09
C ARG A 131 1.61 15.73 -13.90
N LEU A 132 0.28 15.88 -13.89
CA LEU A 132 -0.45 16.43 -12.76
C LEU A 132 -0.18 15.62 -11.47
N TRP A 133 0.00 14.29 -11.59
CA TRP A 133 0.35 13.45 -10.45
C TRP A 133 1.65 13.86 -9.78
N SER A 134 2.65 14.28 -10.56
CA SER A 134 3.89 14.81 -9.99
C SER A 134 3.66 16.09 -9.18
N THR A 135 2.81 17.00 -9.67
CA THR A 135 2.45 18.23 -8.95
C THR A 135 1.65 17.93 -7.68
N LEU A 136 0.76 16.95 -7.76
CA LEU A 136 -0.07 16.51 -6.62
C LEU A 136 0.72 15.70 -5.57
N SER A 137 1.97 15.35 -5.81
CA SER A 137 2.80 14.51 -4.94
C SER A 137 2.83 15.00 -3.49
N MET A 138 3.12 16.29 -3.26
CA MET A 138 3.16 16.88 -1.91
C MET A 138 1.78 17.08 -1.29
N PRO A 139 0.78 17.64 -1.98
CA PRO A 139 -0.58 17.69 -1.44
C PRO A 139 -1.11 16.32 -1.02
N LEU A 140 -0.96 15.29 -1.86
CA LEU A 140 -1.37 13.93 -1.54
C LEU A 140 -0.65 13.38 -0.30
N LEU A 141 0.65 13.65 -0.18
CA LEU A 141 1.45 13.23 0.97
C LEU A 141 0.91 13.84 2.26
N VAL A 142 0.70 15.16 2.28
CA VAL A 142 0.21 15.88 3.47
C VAL A 142 -1.20 15.43 3.85
N ILE A 143 -2.10 15.32 2.87
CA ILE A 143 -3.47 14.85 3.09
C ILE A 143 -3.47 13.43 3.64
N ASN A 144 -2.68 12.53 3.04
CA ASN A 144 -2.64 11.13 3.49
C ASN A 144 -2.08 10.99 4.91
N ILE A 145 -1.01 11.72 5.25
CA ILE A 145 -0.47 11.75 6.63
C ILE A 145 -1.55 12.27 7.59
N GLY A 146 -2.25 13.34 7.23
CA GLY A 146 -3.36 13.87 8.05
C GLY A 146 -4.47 12.84 8.26
N LEU A 147 -4.86 12.10 7.23
CA LEU A 147 -5.88 11.04 7.31
C LEU A 147 -5.41 9.84 8.16
N LEU A 148 -4.13 9.43 8.04
CA LEU A 148 -3.56 8.36 8.87
C LEU A 148 -3.50 8.77 10.34
N ILE A 149 -3.17 10.03 10.64
CA ILE A 149 -3.22 10.55 12.01
C ILE A 149 -4.65 10.63 12.50
N LEU A 150 -5.58 11.15 11.69
CA LEU A 150 -6.98 11.28 12.04
C LEU A 150 -7.60 9.94 12.43
N VAL A 151 -7.32 8.87 11.67
CA VAL A 151 -7.93 7.55 11.92
C VAL A 151 -7.49 6.96 13.26
N LEU A 152 -6.32 7.32 13.79
CA LEU A 152 -5.85 6.87 15.10
C LEU A 152 -6.68 7.45 16.26
N PHE A 153 -7.33 8.59 16.06
CA PHE A 153 -8.19 9.24 17.06
C PHE A 153 -9.67 8.87 16.94
N LEU A 154 -10.06 8.21 15.84
CA LEU A 154 -11.44 7.79 15.64
C LEU A 154 -11.77 6.52 16.47
N PRO A 155 -13.05 6.31 16.83
CA PRO A 155 -13.46 5.13 17.58
C PRO A 155 -13.11 3.84 16.82
N ALA A 156 -12.58 2.85 17.55
CA ALA A 156 -12.21 1.56 17.00
C ALA A 156 -13.42 0.81 16.45
N LYS A 157 -13.34 0.31 15.23
CA LYS A 157 -14.32 -0.63 14.67
C LYS A 157 -13.74 -2.04 14.72
N ARG A 158 -14.40 -2.98 15.40
CA ARG A 158 -13.87 -4.33 15.68
C ARG A 158 -12.50 -4.31 16.37
N ASN A 159 -12.31 -3.38 17.33
CA ASN A 159 -11.05 -3.17 18.06
C ASN A 159 -9.85 -2.71 17.20
N VAL A 160 -10.10 -2.13 16.01
CA VAL A 160 -9.05 -1.67 15.09
C VAL A 160 -9.37 -0.26 14.58
N HIS A 161 -8.38 0.64 14.62
CA HIS A 161 -8.49 2.01 14.11
C HIS A 161 -7.97 2.06 12.67
N ARG A 162 -8.78 1.63 11.67
CA ARG A 162 -8.33 1.54 10.25
C ARG A 162 -9.28 2.22 9.28
N TRP A 163 -10.50 2.53 9.71
CA TRP A 163 -11.58 2.89 8.81
C TRP A 163 -12.20 4.23 9.20
N ILE A 164 -12.33 5.13 8.23
CA ILE A 164 -13.12 6.35 8.34
C ILE A 164 -14.48 6.07 7.71
N ASN A 165 -15.55 6.17 8.48
CA ASN A 165 -16.90 5.97 7.96
C ASN A 165 -17.47 7.31 7.48
N ILE A 166 -17.75 7.39 6.19
CA ILE A 166 -18.35 8.57 5.55
C ILE A 166 -19.66 8.12 4.91
N GLY A 167 -20.81 8.44 5.52
CA GLY A 167 -22.12 8.13 4.93
C GLY A 167 -22.35 6.65 4.60
N GLY A 168 -21.84 5.70 5.41
CA GLY A 168 -21.96 4.26 5.16
C GLY A 168 -20.88 3.68 4.26
N PHE A 169 -19.99 4.51 3.73
CA PHE A 169 -18.76 4.13 3.02
C PHE A 169 -17.58 4.06 4.01
N ASN A 170 -16.88 2.94 4.03
CA ASN A 170 -15.68 2.78 4.85
C ASN A 170 -14.44 3.09 4.01
N PHE A 171 -13.86 4.25 4.21
CA PHE A 171 -12.60 4.65 3.59
C PHE A 171 -11.42 4.21 4.46
N GLN A 172 -10.39 3.62 3.83
CA GLN A 172 -9.17 3.17 4.51
C GLN A 172 -7.97 4.01 4.07
N PRO A 173 -7.41 4.87 4.96
CA PRO A 173 -6.27 5.73 4.61
C PRO A 173 -5.01 4.97 4.20
N SER A 174 -4.76 3.78 4.74
CA SER A 174 -3.62 2.94 4.36
C SER A 174 -3.70 2.42 2.91
N GLU A 175 -4.91 2.30 2.31
CA GLU A 175 -5.05 2.04 0.88
C GLU A 175 -4.58 3.23 0.04
N MET A 176 -4.97 4.45 0.44
CA MET A 176 -4.49 5.68 -0.21
C MET A 176 -2.98 5.87 -0.06
N ALA A 177 -2.37 5.40 1.03
CA ALA A 177 -0.94 5.50 1.26
C ALA A 177 -0.12 4.79 0.17
N LYS A 178 -0.61 3.70 -0.41
CA LYS A 178 0.05 2.99 -1.52
C LYS A 178 0.18 3.90 -2.75
N LEU A 179 -0.89 4.58 -3.14
CA LEU A 179 -0.88 5.57 -4.22
C LEU A 179 0.05 6.74 -3.87
N THR A 180 -0.08 7.28 -2.67
CA THR A 180 0.69 8.45 -2.22
C THR A 180 2.19 8.17 -2.26
N VAL A 181 2.62 7.02 -1.75
CA VAL A 181 4.04 6.62 -1.76
C VAL A 181 4.54 6.36 -3.17
N LEU A 182 3.74 5.71 -4.02
CA LEU A 182 4.07 5.52 -5.44
C LEU A 182 4.34 6.86 -6.14
N VAL A 183 3.42 7.82 -6.01
CA VAL A 183 3.53 9.15 -6.62
C VAL A 183 4.71 9.92 -6.05
N PHE A 184 4.86 9.92 -4.72
CA PHE A 184 5.93 10.64 -4.02
C PHE A 184 7.31 10.12 -4.42
N ILE A 185 7.55 8.80 -4.34
CA ILE A 185 8.85 8.21 -4.66
C ILE A 185 9.17 8.35 -6.14
N SER A 186 8.19 8.18 -7.04
CA SER A 186 8.41 8.37 -8.48
C SER A 186 8.82 9.82 -8.80
N THR A 187 8.17 10.80 -8.17
CA THR A 187 8.51 12.22 -8.31
C THR A 187 9.88 12.53 -7.69
N TYR A 188 10.15 11.99 -6.50
CA TYR A 188 11.43 12.17 -5.82
C TYR A 188 12.59 11.62 -6.65
N CYS A 189 12.45 10.40 -7.17
CA CYS A 189 13.45 9.77 -8.01
C CYS A 189 13.68 10.52 -9.33
N ASP A 190 12.64 11.10 -9.93
CA ASP A 190 12.78 11.92 -11.13
C ASP A 190 13.56 13.21 -10.86
N ILE A 191 13.24 13.92 -9.77
CA ILE A 191 13.89 15.19 -9.42
C ILE A 191 15.35 14.99 -8.99
N TYR A 192 15.60 13.95 -8.18
CA TYR A 192 16.91 13.71 -7.56
C TYR A 192 17.68 12.54 -8.17
N ASN A 193 17.38 12.13 -9.43
CA ASN A 193 17.93 10.95 -10.10
C ASN A 193 19.47 10.83 -9.97
N ARG A 194 20.19 11.92 -10.25
CA ARG A 194 21.66 11.92 -10.18
C ARG A 194 22.19 11.71 -8.75
N TYR A 195 21.48 12.25 -7.75
CA TYR A 195 21.90 12.23 -6.35
C TYR A 195 21.64 10.88 -5.69
N ILE A 196 20.47 10.26 -5.95
CA ILE A 196 20.12 8.94 -5.42
C ILE A 196 21.02 7.82 -5.93
N LYS A 197 21.53 7.93 -7.18
CA LYS A 197 22.45 6.96 -7.77
C LYS A 197 23.88 7.07 -7.21
N LYS A 198 24.28 8.26 -6.76
CA LYS A 198 25.65 8.50 -6.29
C LYS A 198 25.83 8.22 -4.80
N SER A 199 24.86 8.57 -3.97
CA SER A 199 25.03 8.61 -2.51
C SER A 199 23.84 8.02 -1.77
N PHE A 200 24.12 7.22 -0.75
CA PHE A 200 23.12 6.74 0.22
C PHE A 200 22.37 7.89 0.91
N LYS A 201 23.08 9.00 1.19
CA LYS A 201 22.47 10.21 1.78
C LYS A 201 21.34 10.78 0.91
N GLY A 202 21.38 10.54 -0.41
CA GLY A 202 20.30 10.94 -1.33
C GLY A 202 19.00 10.18 -1.16
N LEU A 203 19.04 8.98 -0.61
CA LEU A 203 17.85 8.15 -0.35
C LEU A 203 17.19 8.52 0.99
N LEU A 204 17.99 8.99 1.96
CA LEU A 204 17.57 9.15 3.33
C LEU A 204 16.30 9.98 3.52
N PRO A 205 16.10 11.15 2.87
CA PRO A 205 14.87 11.94 3.04
C PRO A 205 13.63 11.16 2.61
N ALA A 206 13.68 10.46 1.48
CA ALA A 206 12.55 9.68 0.97
C ALA A 206 12.28 8.46 1.86
N VAL A 207 13.33 7.77 2.32
CA VAL A 207 13.24 6.64 3.25
C VAL A 207 12.57 7.08 4.57
N LEU A 208 12.98 8.20 5.15
CA LEU A 208 12.40 8.71 6.40
C LEU A 208 10.90 9.03 6.27
N VAL A 209 10.49 9.65 5.15
CA VAL A 209 9.07 9.94 4.90
C VAL A 209 8.26 8.66 4.79
N VAL A 210 8.75 7.67 4.04
CA VAL A 210 8.04 6.39 3.87
C VAL A 210 8.01 5.60 5.16
N LEU A 211 9.08 5.60 5.95
CA LEU A 211 9.11 4.97 7.26
C LEU A 211 8.13 5.63 8.25
N PHE A 212 7.98 6.94 8.18
CA PHE A 212 7.00 7.66 8.99
C PHE A 212 5.57 7.20 8.63
N ILE A 213 5.23 7.15 7.34
CA ILE A 213 3.93 6.63 6.87
C ILE A 213 3.74 5.18 7.29
N ALA A 214 4.74 4.32 7.04
CA ALA A 214 4.70 2.91 7.43
C ALA A 214 4.53 2.74 8.95
N GLY A 215 5.13 3.61 9.76
CA GLY A 215 4.99 3.65 11.21
C GLY A 215 3.59 4.04 11.67
N LEU A 216 2.94 5.00 10.99
CA LEU A 216 1.53 5.35 11.26
C LEU A 216 0.61 4.16 10.93
N ILE A 217 0.77 3.55 9.75
CA ILE A 217 -0.01 2.36 9.35
C ILE A 217 0.24 1.18 10.30
N TYR A 218 1.47 1.03 10.79
CA TYR A 218 1.81 0.01 11.80
C TYR A 218 1.04 0.22 13.11
N LYS A 219 0.82 1.47 13.52
CA LYS A 219 0.00 1.82 14.70
C LYS A 219 -1.50 1.55 14.50
N GLU A 220 -1.98 1.50 13.25
CA GLU A 220 -3.34 1.09 12.88
C GLU A 220 -3.58 -0.43 12.94
N PRO A 221 -2.78 -1.24 13.60
CA PRO A 221 -2.45 -2.67 13.50
C PRO A 221 -2.46 -3.27 12.07
N ASP A 222 -2.18 -2.49 11.02
CA ASP A 222 -2.11 -2.94 9.62
C ASP A 222 -0.66 -3.19 9.16
N PHE A 223 -0.07 -4.25 9.66
CA PHE A 223 1.30 -4.64 9.29
C PHE A 223 1.44 -4.99 7.80
N GLY A 224 0.40 -5.54 7.19
CA GLY A 224 0.42 -5.93 5.77
C GLY A 224 0.61 -4.73 4.85
N SER A 225 -0.21 -3.70 5.01
CA SER A 225 -0.10 -2.45 4.23
C SER A 225 1.19 -1.69 4.53
N SER A 226 1.69 -1.72 5.79
CA SER A 226 2.98 -1.14 6.15
C SER A 226 4.14 -1.79 5.36
N VAL A 227 4.16 -3.12 5.26
CA VAL A 227 5.17 -3.86 4.47
C VAL A 227 5.05 -3.54 2.98
N LEU A 228 3.82 -3.47 2.44
CA LEU A 228 3.59 -3.13 1.02
C LEU A 228 4.11 -1.73 0.67
N VAL A 229 3.90 -0.74 1.54
CA VAL A 229 4.37 0.64 1.35
C VAL A 229 5.90 0.70 1.33
N VAL A 230 6.57 -0.05 2.18
CA VAL A 230 8.04 -0.17 2.15
C VAL A 230 8.51 -0.94 0.91
N ALA A 231 7.84 -2.02 0.55
CA ALA A 231 8.19 -2.83 -0.62
C ALA A 231 8.10 -2.04 -1.93
N ILE A 232 7.04 -1.22 -2.12
CA ILE A 232 6.94 -0.38 -3.33
C ILE A 232 8.04 0.67 -3.40
N MET A 233 8.44 1.27 -2.28
CA MET A 233 9.60 2.17 -2.24
C MET A 233 10.87 1.46 -2.70
N MET A 234 11.13 0.23 -2.20
CA MET A 234 12.30 -0.56 -2.59
C MET A 234 12.28 -0.90 -4.08
N ILE A 235 11.13 -1.32 -4.62
CA ILE A 235 10.94 -1.60 -6.04
C ILE A 235 11.23 -0.34 -6.88
N LEU A 236 10.69 0.81 -6.49
CA LEU A 236 10.89 2.07 -7.21
C LEU A 236 12.35 2.52 -7.18
N PHE A 237 13.06 2.36 -6.07
CA PHE A 237 14.49 2.64 -5.99
C PHE A 237 15.31 1.70 -6.87
N PHE A 238 14.93 0.42 -6.95
CA PHE A 238 15.54 -0.55 -7.86
C PHE A 238 15.32 -0.12 -9.32
N LEU A 239 14.10 0.19 -9.71
CA LEU A 239 13.74 0.67 -11.05
C LEU A 239 14.40 2.02 -11.38
N ALA A 240 14.64 2.86 -10.37
CA ALA A 240 15.35 4.12 -10.52
C ALA A 240 16.87 3.95 -10.73
N GLY A 241 17.40 2.73 -10.60
CA GLY A 241 18.82 2.43 -10.77
C GLY A 241 19.69 2.83 -9.59
N VAL A 242 19.13 2.75 -8.37
CA VAL A 242 19.90 2.87 -7.14
C VAL A 242 20.86 1.67 -7.01
N LYS A 243 22.07 1.91 -6.51
CA LYS A 243 23.07 0.85 -6.33
C LYS A 243 22.52 -0.28 -5.45
N VAL A 244 22.64 -1.52 -5.92
CA VAL A 244 22.15 -2.73 -5.22
C VAL A 244 22.66 -2.81 -3.79
N ARG A 245 23.91 -2.40 -3.52
CA ARG A 245 24.49 -2.33 -2.17
C ARG A 245 23.63 -1.47 -1.21
N HIS A 246 23.11 -0.33 -1.68
CA HIS A 246 22.27 0.53 -0.84
C HIS A 246 20.90 -0.11 -0.58
N LEU A 247 20.36 -0.81 -1.58
CA LEU A 247 19.10 -1.56 -1.44
C LEU A 247 19.25 -2.71 -0.45
N LEU A 248 20.36 -3.45 -0.49
CA LEU A 248 20.63 -4.52 0.47
C LEU A 248 20.75 -3.99 1.91
N ILE A 249 21.42 -2.86 2.10
CA ILE A 249 21.50 -2.23 3.44
C ILE A 249 20.11 -1.86 3.94
N LEU A 250 19.26 -1.25 3.09
CA LEU A 250 17.89 -0.91 3.45
C LEU A 250 17.06 -2.16 3.73
N LEU A 251 17.18 -3.20 2.92
CA LEU A 251 16.47 -4.47 3.10
C LEU A 251 16.80 -5.12 4.45
N ILE A 252 18.08 -5.19 4.81
CA ILE A 252 18.53 -5.73 6.10
C ILE A 252 17.97 -4.89 7.25
N LEU A 253 18.06 -3.55 7.14
CA LEU A 253 17.51 -2.64 8.15
C LEU A 253 16.00 -2.86 8.35
N PHE A 254 15.23 -2.95 7.25
CA PHE A 254 13.79 -3.18 7.32
C PHE A 254 13.44 -4.58 7.83
N ALA A 255 14.23 -5.59 7.50
CA ALA A 255 14.05 -6.93 8.05
C ALA A 255 14.25 -6.93 9.58
N ILE A 256 15.29 -6.28 10.07
CA ILE A 256 15.55 -6.14 11.51
C ILE A 256 14.39 -5.42 12.20
N VAL A 257 13.99 -4.24 11.69
CA VAL A 257 12.86 -3.46 12.25
C VAL A 257 11.56 -4.27 12.20
N GLY A 258 11.32 -5.01 11.11
CA GLY A 258 10.15 -5.88 10.96
C GLY A 258 10.11 -7.00 11.98
N ILE A 259 11.23 -7.70 12.22
CA ILE A 259 11.34 -8.77 13.22
C ILE A 259 11.06 -8.23 14.63
N PHE A 260 11.68 -7.09 14.99
CA PHE A 260 11.40 -6.44 16.28
C PHE A 260 9.95 -6.01 16.39
N GLY A 261 9.36 -5.46 15.32
CA GLY A 261 7.97 -5.05 15.27
C GLY A 261 6.97 -6.21 15.43
N ILE A 262 7.30 -7.40 14.94
CA ILE A 262 6.47 -8.59 15.12
C ILE A 262 6.55 -9.06 16.59
N LYS A 263 7.75 -9.16 17.16
CA LYS A 263 7.97 -9.61 18.54
C LYS A 263 7.37 -8.68 19.60
N ALA A 264 7.31 -7.37 19.30
CA ALA A 264 6.82 -6.35 20.23
C ALA A 264 5.31 -6.43 20.53
N GLN A 265 4.52 -7.13 19.69
CA GLN A 265 3.06 -7.26 19.91
C GLN A 265 2.64 -8.71 20.10
N LYS A 266 2.07 -9.02 21.28
CA LYS A 266 1.62 -10.35 21.69
C LYS A 266 0.71 -11.02 20.65
N TYR A 267 -0.27 -10.30 20.10
CA TYR A 267 -1.18 -10.79 19.07
C TYR A 267 -0.48 -11.25 17.76
N ARG A 268 0.59 -10.55 17.33
CA ARG A 268 1.34 -10.93 16.12
C ARG A 268 2.23 -12.15 16.37
N ASN A 269 2.78 -12.23 17.58
CA ASN A 269 3.58 -13.37 17.99
C ASN A 269 2.72 -14.64 18.11
N GLU A 270 1.49 -14.52 18.63
CA GLU A 270 0.52 -15.61 18.68
C GLU A 270 0.12 -16.09 17.27
N ARG A 271 -0.13 -15.18 16.32
CA ARG A 271 -0.39 -15.57 14.91
C ARG A 271 0.79 -16.29 14.25
N LEU A 272 2.03 -15.89 14.55
CA LEU A 272 3.21 -16.60 14.07
C LEU A 272 3.33 -17.99 14.72
N LYS A 273 3.08 -18.11 16.02
CA LYS A 273 3.05 -19.41 16.70
C LYS A 273 1.99 -20.31 16.08
N MET A 274 0.76 -19.83 15.90
CA MET A 274 -0.31 -20.60 15.24
C MET A 274 0.05 -21.02 13.80
N TYR A 275 0.87 -20.24 13.10
CA TYR A 275 1.33 -20.59 11.75
C TYR A 275 2.34 -21.75 11.77
N PHE A 276 3.23 -21.83 12.78
CA PHE A 276 4.22 -22.89 12.93
C PHE A 276 3.67 -24.12 13.68
N GLU A 277 2.67 -23.95 14.53
CA GLU A 277 2.05 -25.01 15.34
C GLU A 277 0.87 -25.67 14.61
N GLU A 278 0.91 -25.92 13.32
CA GLU A 278 -0.11 -26.53 12.43
C GLU A 278 -1.30 -27.19 13.17
N GLY A 279 -2.15 -26.38 13.80
CA GLY A 279 -3.38 -26.84 14.44
C GLY A 279 -4.47 -27.12 13.39
N ALA A 280 -5.21 -28.23 13.54
CA ALA A 280 -6.21 -28.71 12.58
C ALA A 280 -7.34 -27.71 12.23
N TYR A 281 -7.50 -26.64 13.02
CA TYR A 281 -8.58 -25.65 12.90
C TYR A 281 -8.11 -24.22 12.70
N THR A 282 -6.88 -23.99 12.25
CA THR A 282 -6.41 -22.65 11.91
C THR A 282 -7.04 -22.19 10.59
N GLN A 283 -7.25 -20.85 10.42
CA GLN A 283 -7.75 -20.28 9.16
C GLN A 283 -6.95 -20.78 7.96
N THR A 284 -5.63 -20.91 8.09
CA THR A 284 -4.73 -21.40 7.05
C THR A 284 -4.96 -22.87 6.71
N SER A 285 -5.29 -23.72 7.68
CA SER A 285 -5.56 -25.14 7.42
C SER A 285 -6.88 -25.32 6.66
N ILE A 286 -7.89 -24.50 6.97
CA ILE A 286 -9.18 -24.53 6.27
C ILE A 286 -9.01 -24.06 4.81
N THR A 287 -8.23 -22.99 4.56
CA THR A 287 -7.97 -22.50 3.20
C THR A 287 -7.19 -23.51 2.36
N LYS A 288 -6.20 -24.18 2.93
CA LYS A 288 -5.46 -25.27 2.26
C LYS A 288 -6.38 -26.44 1.91
N ARG A 289 -7.26 -26.88 2.83
CA ARG A 289 -8.23 -27.96 2.57
C ARG A 289 -9.18 -27.60 1.44
N ALA A 290 -9.69 -26.37 1.40
CA ALA A 290 -10.55 -25.88 0.33
C ALA A 290 -9.85 -25.95 -1.03
N LEU A 291 -8.60 -25.48 -1.13
CA LEU A 291 -7.81 -25.58 -2.36
C LEU A 291 -7.62 -27.03 -2.82
N ILE A 292 -7.32 -27.94 -1.89
CA ILE A 292 -7.14 -29.37 -2.19
C ILE A 292 -8.47 -29.99 -2.64
N SER A 293 -9.58 -29.65 -1.99
CA SER A 293 -10.91 -30.22 -2.27
C SER A 293 -11.46 -29.83 -3.64
N GLY A 294 -11.00 -28.71 -4.23
CA GLY A 294 -11.37 -28.28 -5.56
C GLY A 294 -10.79 -29.15 -6.68
N GLY A 295 -9.71 -29.88 -6.44
CA GLY A 295 -9.07 -30.72 -7.46
C GLY A 295 -8.70 -29.93 -8.72
N ILE A 296 -8.72 -30.60 -9.88
CA ILE A 296 -8.31 -30.00 -11.16
C ILE A 296 -9.40 -29.06 -11.69
N PHE A 297 -10.67 -29.50 -11.71
CA PHE A 297 -11.78 -28.79 -12.36
C PHE A 297 -12.65 -27.95 -11.41
N GLY A 298 -12.46 -28.08 -10.11
CA GLY A 298 -13.30 -27.45 -9.10
C GLY A 298 -14.59 -28.22 -8.82
N ARG A 299 -15.33 -27.74 -7.81
CA ARG A 299 -16.65 -28.30 -7.42
C ARG A 299 -17.82 -27.63 -8.12
N GLY A 300 -17.55 -26.62 -8.94
CA GLY A 300 -18.56 -25.78 -9.60
C GLY A 300 -18.81 -24.46 -8.86
N LEU A 301 -19.22 -23.44 -9.63
CA LEU A 301 -19.54 -22.11 -9.09
C LEU A 301 -20.69 -22.22 -8.07
N GLY A 302 -20.53 -21.57 -6.94
CA GLY A 302 -21.53 -21.59 -5.86
C GLY A 302 -21.42 -22.76 -4.89
N CYS A 303 -20.64 -23.80 -5.19
CA CYS A 303 -20.58 -25.08 -4.44
C CYS A 303 -19.45 -25.14 -3.40
N SER A 304 -18.81 -24.03 -3.05
CA SER A 304 -17.76 -24.02 -2.02
C SER A 304 -18.31 -24.39 -0.63
N GLU A 305 -17.70 -25.38 0.02
CA GLU A 305 -18.02 -25.76 1.41
C GLU A 305 -17.48 -24.74 2.43
N MET A 306 -16.43 -23.99 2.08
CA MET A 306 -15.92 -22.91 2.94
C MET A 306 -17.00 -21.92 3.36
N LYS A 307 -18.02 -21.71 2.52
CA LYS A 307 -19.14 -20.81 2.79
C LYS A 307 -20.03 -21.29 3.94
N ARG A 308 -20.04 -22.59 4.24
CA ARG A 308 -20.83 -23.21 5.32
C ARG A 308 -20.13 -23.07 6.69
N HIS A 309 -18.84 -22.75 6.70
CA HIS A 309 -18.09 -22.53 7.93
C HIS A 309 -18.10 -21.04 8.28
N PRO A 310 -18.22 -20.66 9.56
CA PRO A 310 -18.23 -19.26 10.00
C PRO A 310 -16.82 -18.64 9.93
N ILE A 311 -16.25 -18.55 8.72
CA ILE A 311 -14.96 -17.91 8.49
C ILE A 311 -15.20 -16.40 8.32
N PRO A 312 -14.67 -15.54 9.21
CA PRO A 312 -14.83 -14.12 9.05
C PRO A 312 -14.10 -13.62 7.81
N ASP A 313 -14.72 -12.66 7.12
CA ASP A 313 -14.14 -11.92 5.99
C ASP A 313 -13.68 -12.82 4.80
N LEU A 314 -14.44 -13.91 4.54
CA LEU A 314 -14.17 -14.89 3.47
C LEU A 314 -14.04 -14.22 2.10
N GLN A 315 -14.95 -13.28 1.77
CA GLN A 315 -15.00 -12.55 0.50
C GLN A 315 -13.87 -11.52 0.33
N THR A 316 -13.10 -11.23 1.38
CA THR A 316 -11.96 -10.30 1.33
C THR A 316 -10.64 -11.03 1.36
N ASP A 317 -10.38 -11.78 2.43
CA ASP A 317 -9.04 -12.29 2.76
C ASP A 317 -8.79 -13.69 2.21
N PHE A 318 -9.85 -14.45 1.90
CA PHE A 318 -9.76 -15.85 1.49
C PHE A 318 -10.44 -16.17 0.15
N ILE A 319 -10.71 -15.13 -0.66
CA ILE A 319 -11.41 -15.30 -1.94
C ILE A 319 -10.65 -16.20 -2.92
N PHE A 320 -9.32 -16.21 -2.88
CA PHE A 320 -8.49 -17.08 -3.73
C PHE A 320 -8.70 -18.57 -3.40
N SER A 321 -8.92 -18.90 -2.12
CA SER A 321 -9.24 -20.27 -1.73
C SER A 321 -10.65 -20.69 -2.19
N VAL A 322 -11.61 -19.76 -2.21
CA VAL A 322 -12.93 -20.00 -2.81
C VAL A 322 -12.82 -20.24 -4.31
N ILE A 323 -12.00 -19.44 -5.02
CA ILE A 323 -11.70 -19.66 -6.45
C ILE A 323 -11.13 -21.06 -6.67
N GLY A 324 -10.17 -21.47 -5.82
CA GLY A 324 -9.55 -22.79 -5.93
C GLY A 324 -10.52 -23.93 -5.64
N GLU A 325 -11.45 -23.78 -4.69
CA GLU A 325 -12.46 -24.80 -4.41
C GLU A 325 -13.52 -24.89 -5.51
N GLU A 326 -13.97 -23.74 -6.06
CA GLU A 326 -15.04 -23.72 -7.06
C GLU A 326 -14.58 -23.99 -8.50
N LEU A 327 -13.41 -23.45 -8.88
CA LEU A 327 -12.87 -23.52 -10.24
C LEU A 327 -11.63 -24.43 -10.36
N GLY A 328 -11.16 -25.00 -9.25
CA GLY A 328 -10.02 -25.91 -9.22
C GLY A 328 -8.68 -25.26 -9.58
N VAL A 329 -7.73 -26.13 -9.96
CA VAL A 329 -6.41 -25.70 -10.41
C VAL A 329 -6.48 -24.84 -11.66
N PHE A 330 -7.40 -25.10 -12.57
CA PHE A 330 -7.60 -24.26 -13.77
C PHE A 330 -7.95 -22.82 -13.40
N GLY A 331 -8.89 -22.61 -12.47
CA GLY A 331 -9.29 -21.27 -12.05
C GLY A 331 -8.15 -20.51 -11.34
N THR A 332 -7.44 -21.17 -10.43
CA THR A 332 -6.30 -20.55 -9.72
C THR A 332 -5.15 -20.22 -10.67
N THR A 333 -4.79 -21.12 -11.57
CA THR A 333 -3.77 -20.90 -12.59
C THR A 333 -4.15 -19.76 -13.53
N PHE A 334 -5.40 -19.68 -13.95
CA PHE A 334 -5.89 -18.58 -14.78
C PHE A 334 -5.74 -17.23 -14.09
N VAL A 335 -6.08 -17.12 -12.80
CA VAL A 335 -5.89 -15.89 -12.01
C VAL A 335 -4.41 -15.52 -11.93
N VAL A 336 -3.52 -16.48 -11.64
CA VAL A 336 -2.07 -16.24 -11.59
C VAL A 336 -1.55 -15.73 -12.94
N LEU A 337 -1.94 -16.35 -14.04
CA LEU A 337 -1.55 -15.95 -15.38
C LEU A 337 -2.06 -14.54 -15.73
N LEU A 338 -3.30 -14.19 -15.35
CA LEU A 338 -3.82 -12.84 -15.54
C LEU A 338 -2.95 -11.78 -14.82
N PHE A 339 -2.54 -12.03 -13.56
CA PHE A 339 -1.67 -11.10 -12.85
C PHE A 339 -0.26 -11.02 -13.43
N LEU A 340 0.29 -12.13 -13.94
CA LEU A 340 1.58 -12.13 -14.63
C LEU A 340 1.51 -11.34 -15.95
N LEU A 341 0.46 -11.52 -16.74
CA LEU A 341 0.23 -10.76 -17.97
C LEU A 341 -0.02 -9.27 -17.69
N TYR A 342 -0.77 -8.97 -16.62
CA TYR A 342 -0.99 -7.61 -16.15
C TYR A 342 0.33 -6.93 -15.77
N PHE A 343 1.18 -7.62 -15.01
CA PHE A 343 2.51 -7.15 -14.64
C PHE A 343 3.37 -6.90 -15.86
N TYR A 344 3.50 -7.90 -16.73
CA TYR A 344 4.28 -7.80 -17.96
C TYR A 344 3.85 -6.59 -18.80
N ARG A 345 2.53 -6.44 -19.02
CA ARG A 345 2.01 -5.34 -19.84
C ARG A 345 2.21 -3.98 -19.19
N GLY A 346 2.05 -3.88 -17.87
CA GLY A 346 2.31 -2.64 -17.13
C GLY A 346 3.80 -2.23 -17.14
N ILE A 347 4.71 -3.19 -17.03
CA ILE A 347 6.15 -2.96 -17.22
C ILE A 347 6.45 -2.52 -18.65
N TRP A 348 5.85 -3.19 -19.64
CA TRP A 348 6.01 -2.82 -21.05
C TRP A 348 5.58 -1.37 -21.32
N ILE A 349 4.42 -0.94 -20.79
CA ILE A 349 3.97 0.45 -20.86
C ILE A 349 5.00 1.40 -20.25
N GLY A 350 5.52 1.05 -19.08
CA GLY A 350 6.54 1.86 -18.39
C GLY A 350 7.86 1.97 -19.18
N TRP A 351 8.33 0.91 -19.83
CA TRP A 351 9.54 0.97 -20.65
C TRP A 351 9.41 1.86 -21.87
N HIS A 352 8.21 1.98 -22.44
CA HIS A 352 7.90 2.84 -23.57
C HIS A 352 7.35 4.21 -23.17
N ALA A 353 7.33 4.51 -21.85
CA ALA A 353 6.87 5.78 -21.33
C ALA A 353 7.81 6.94 -21.70
N PRO A 354 7.27 8.15 -21.96
CA PRO A 354 8.02 9.26 -22.52
C PRO A 354 9.08 9.86 -21.58
N ASP A 355 8.90 9.72 -20.27
CA ASP A 355 9.81 10.30 -19.29
C ASP A 355 10.05 9.37 -18.10
N PHE A 356 11.05 9.73 -17.27
CA PHE A 356 11.47 8.91 -16.15
C PHE A 356 10.40 8.79 -15.06
N PHE A 357 9.65 9.86 -14.80
CA PHE A 357 8.54 9.87 -13.85
C PHE A 357 7.44 8.88 -14.28
N SER A 358 6.96 8.99 -15.51
CA SER A 358 5.90 8.13 -16.05
C SER A 358 6.33 6.66 -16.12
N ARG A 359 7.61 6.39 -16.44
CA ARG A 359 8.19 5.05 -16.36
C ARG A 359 8.03 4.45 -14.96
N LEU A 360 8.49 5.17 -13.93
CA LEU A 360 8.40 4.72 -12.55
C LEU A 360 6.95 4.54 -12.08
N MET A 361 6.06 5.45 -12.50
CA MET A 361 4.63 5.38 -12.16
C MET A 361 3.97 4.12 -12.71
N SER A 362 4.13 3.83 -14.01
CA SER A 362 3.51 2.66 -14.63
C SER A 362 4.12 1.35 -14.12
N CYS A 363 5.45 1.23 -14.13
CA CYS A 363 6.13 0.05 -13.61
C CYS A 363 5.82 -0.18 -12.12
N GLY A 364 5.81 0.89 -11.33
CA GLY A 364 5.53 0.83 -9.91
C GLY A 364 4.08 0.42 -9.61
N ALA A 365 3.10 0.97 -10.33
CA ALA A 365 1.70 0.59 -10.17
C ALA A 365 1.47 -0.90 -10.50
N ALA A 366 2.00 -1.38 -11.63
CA ALA A 366 1.90 -2.78 -12.00
C ALA A 366 2.59 -3.70 -10.98
N SER A 367 3.81 -3.34 -10.54
CA SER A 367 4.56 -4.10 -9.54
C SER A 367 3.84 -4.16 -8.20
N LEU A 368 3.27 -3.04 -7.74
CA LEU A 368 2.55 -2.97 -6.47
C LEU A 368 1.34 -3.89 -6.45
N LEU A 369 0.49 -3.81 -7.49
CA LEU A 369 -0.74 -4.59 -7.55
C LEU A 369 -0.43 -6.08 -7.72
N THR A 370 0.56 -6.42 -8.53
CA THR A 370 0.99 -7.81 -8.68
C THR A 370 1.61 -8.37 -7.41
N LEU A 371 2.48 -7.60 -6.73
CA LEU A 371 3.04 -8.00 -5.44
C LEU A 371 1.94 -8.23 -4.40
N GLN A 372 0.95 -7.34 -4.33
CA GLN A 372 -0.20 -7.49 -3.44
C GLN A 372 -0.98 -8.79 -3.75
N ALA A 373 -1.19 -9.11 -5.04
CA ALA A 373 -1.84 -10.33 -5.46
C ALA A 373 -1.04 -11.58 -5.03
N PHE A 374 0.28 -11.60 -5.26
CA PHE A 374 1.12 -12.73 -4.87
C PHE A 374 1.22 -12.91 -3.36
N ILE A 375 1.21 -11.83 -2.58
CA ILE A 375 1.14 -11.93 -1.11
C ILE A 375 -0.19 -12.54 -0.70
N HIS A 376 -1.33 -12.11 -1.27
CA HIS A 376 -2.63 -12.68 -1.00
C HIS A 376 -2.69 -14.18 -1.36
N ILE A 377 -2.21 -14.56 -2.53
CA ILE A 377 -2.11 -15.95 -2.98
C ILE A 377 -1.23 -16.77 -2.01
N GLY A 378 -0.06 -16.26 -1.66
CA GLY A 378 0.87 -16.89 -0.72
C GLY A 378 0.27 -17.14 0.67
N VAL A 379 -0.58 -16.22 1.16
CA VAL A 379 -1.35 -16.42 2.40
C VAL A 379 -2.37 -17.54 2.25
N ASN A 380 -3.12 -17.57 1.15
CA ASN A 380 -4.17 -18.57 0.92
C ASN A 380 -3.61 -19.97 0.70
N VAL A 381 -2.47 -20.09 0.01
CA VAL A 381 -1.76 -21.36 -0.18
C VAL A 381 -1.02 -21.79 1.11
N GLY A 382 -0.85 -20.88 2.07
CA GLY A 382 -0.21 -21.13 3.34
C GLY A 382 1.31 -21.07 3.32
N ILE A 383 1.91 -20.38 2.34
CA ILE A 383 3.35 -20.05 2.30
C ILE A 383 3.65 -18.85 3.23
N LEU A 384 2.66 -17.96 3.41
CA LEU A 384 2.77 -16.77 4.25
C LEU A 384 1.74 -16.84 5.39
N PRO A 385 2.05 -16.26 6.58
CA PRO A 385 1.11 -16.19 7.68
C PRO A 385 -0.13 -15.36 7.31
N ALA A 386 -1.30 -15.72 7.86
CA ALA A 386 -2.58 -15.08 7.58
C ALA A 386 -2.52 -13.55 7.80
N LYS A 387 -2.86 -12.79 6.77
CA LYS A 387 -2.91 -11.32 6.75
C LYS A 387 -4.11 -10.85 5.94
N GLY A 388 -4.78 -9.81 6.41
CA GLY A 388 -5.89 -9.16 5.72
C GLY A 388 -5.42 -8.22 4.60
N ILE A 389 -4.89 -8.76 3.52
CA ILE A 389 -4.54 -8.00 2.31
C ILE A 389 -5.44 -8.49 1.19
N PRO A 390 -6.34 -7.65 0.65
CA PRO A 390 -7.28 -8.08 -0.39
C PRO A 390 -6.58 -8.38 -1.72
N LEU A 391 -7.10 -9.35 -2.48
CA LEU A 391 -6.67 -9.64 -3.85
C LEU A 391 -7.12 -8.49 -4.77
N PRO A 392 -6.21 -7.79 -5.45
CA PRO A 392 -6.55 -6.63 -6.28
C PRO A 392 -7.63 -6.98 -7.32
N PHE A 393 -8.61 -6.10 -7.49
CA PHE A 393 -9.77 -6.19 -8.38
C PHE A 393 -10.77 -7.31 -8.04
N ILE A 394 -10.34 -8.39 -7.38
CA ILE A 394 -11.15 -9.60 -7.18
C ILE A 394 -11.82 -9.61 -5.80
N SER A 395 -11.08 -9.28 -4.73
CA SER A 395 -11.64 -9.26 -3.38
C SER A 395 -12.67 -8.15 -3.19
N TYR A 396 -13.67 -8.42 -2.36
CA TYR A 396 -14.60 -7.40 -1.88
C TYR A 396 -13.85 -6.36 -1.02
N GLY A 397 -13.88 -5.08 -1.44
CA GLY A 397 -13.23 -4.00 -0.70
C GLY A 397 -13.34 -2.68 -1.44
N GLY A 398 -14.30 -1.81 -1.03
CA GLY A 398 -14.59 -0.56 -1.75
C GLY A 398 -13.37 0.34 -1.94
N SER A 399 -12.66 0.69 -0.85
CA SER A 399 -11.47 1.55 -0.94
C SER A 399 -10.35 0.91 -1.75
N SER A 400 -10.10 -0.40 -1.53
CA SER A 400 -9.04 -1.12 -2.23
C SER A 400 -9.33 -1.17 -3.73
N LEU A 401 -10.56 -1.50 -4.13
CA LEU A 401 -10.97 -1.56 -5.54
C LEU A 401 -10.80 -0.21 -6.24
N LEU A 402 -11.25 0.89 -5.60
CA LEU A 402 -11.12 2.24 -6.17
C LEU A 402 -9.65 2.64 -6.34
N ILE A 403 -8.78 2.37 -5.36
CA ILE A 403 -7.35 2.67 -5.46
C ILE A 403 -6.66 1.79 -6.51
N ASN A 404 -7.04 0.52 -6.63
CA ASN A 404 -6.48 -0.39 -7.65
C ASN A 404 -6.88 0.06 -9.07
N ILE A 405 -8.13 0.47 -9.28
CA ILE A 405 -8.59 1.04 -10.55
C ILE A 405 -7.85 2.37 -10.82
N LEU A 406 -7.69 3.23 -9.82
CA LEU A 406 -6.96 4.49 -9.95
C LEU A 406 -5.50 4.28 -10.36
N LEU A 407 -4.79 3.36 -9.72
CA LEU A 407 -3.41 3.01 -10.06
C LEU A 407 -3.28 2.48 -11.50
N SER A 408 -4.21 1.63 -11.91
CA SER A 408 -4.26 1.10 -13.29
C SER A 408 -4.62 2.18 -14.31
N SER A 409 -5.51 3.11 -13.93
CA SER A 409 -5.91 4.23 -14.78
C SER A 409 -4.75 5.18 -15.06
N ILE A 410 -3.84 5.36 -14.10
CA ILE A 410 -2.60 6.13 -14.31
C ILE A 410 -1.70 5.44 -15.34
N ALA A 411 -1.51 4.13 -15.26
CA ALA A 411 -0.74 3.38 -16.26
C ALA A 411 -1.40 3.44 -17.65
N LEU A 412 -2.73 3.31 -17.73
CA LEU A 412 -3.50 3.49 -18.96
C LEU A 412 -3.40 4.90 -19.54
N ASN A 413 -3.41 5.91 -18.68
CA ASN A 413 -3.19 7.29 -19.12
C ASN A 413 -1.80 7.46 -19.73
N ILE A 414 -0.77 6.95 -19.07
CA ILE A 414 0.62 7.00 -19.55
C ILE A 414 0.76 6.28 -20.90
N SER A 415 0.03 5.17 -21.11
CA SER A 415 0.07 4.42 -22.37
C SER A 415 -0.34 5.24 -23.60
N LYS A 416 -1.14 6.29 -23.42
CA LYS A 416 -1.52 7.21 -24.51
C LYS A 416 -0.38 8.09 -25.03
N PHE A 417 0.73 8.16 -24.28
CA PHE A 417 1.89 9.01 -24.57
C PHE A 417 3.16 8.20 -24.86
N MET A 418 3.05 6.90 -25.07
CA MET A 418 4.19 6.05 -25.39
C MET A 418 4.87 6.50 -26.69
N GLU A 419 6.20 6.57 -26.69
CA GLU A 419 6.99 6.81 -27.90
C GLU A 419 6.94 5.57 -28.82
N VAL A 420 6.63 5.80 -30.09
CA VAL A 420 6.93 4.84 -31.12
C VAL A 420 8.33 5.15 -31.60
N LYS A 421 9.27 4.27 -31.37
CA LYS A 421 10.45 4.22 -32.22
C LYS A 421 9.97 3.89 -33.63
N VAL A 422 9.85 4.92 -34.45
CA VAL A 422 9.75 4.70 -35.90
C VAL A 422 11.11 4.18 -36.30
N GLU A 423 11.22 2.86 -36.51
CA GLU A 423 12.34 2.32 -37.27
C GLU A 423 12.21 2.94 -38.64
N ILE A 424 13.03 3.96 -38.89
CA ILE A 424 13.29 4.45 -40.25
C ILE A 424 14.05 3.29 -40.94
N ARG A 425 13.30 2.51 -41.72
CA ARG A 425 13.88 1.57 -42.69
C ARG A 425 14.43 2.33 -43.87
#